data_8704d47aa4d8625d2a8f6ba552022a51
#
_entry.id   8704d47aa4d8625d2a8f6ba552022a51
#
_cell.length_a   1.000
_cell.length_b   1.000
_cell.length_c   1.000
_cell.angle_alpha   90.00
_cell.angle_beta   90.00
_cell.angle_gamma   90.00
#
_symmetry.space_group_name_H-M   'P 1'
#
loop_
_entity.id
_entity.type
_entity.pdbx_description
1 polymer ?
#
loop_
_entity_poly.entity_id
_entity_poly.type
_entity_poly.pdbx_seq_one_letter_code
_entity_poly.pdbx_strand_id
1 'polypeptide(L)'
;MKQTLTHLFSLFLIPLVAAHGADAPTENAAAGLKFRVQQLQLDNNEGCAIVDFNKDGKLDISAGEFWYPGPDFKAQKPLRKLSPQPPDYLTNNGEHAWDVNGDGWPDIVSGSFMDTAICWYENPKAGGLTKGELWKKHVLIDTKLKENEATEFRDLDGDAVPELIVNSWNVSHPAMAYKLAKNDQGEPILKPWVIHESGGRVNGHGMGFGDINGDDLEDIIFGNGWYERPKQDAATKPWILHNDWNFPGASCPMLVVDLNGDGRNDIIWGNGHNFGLYWEEHREDKKDGKTNWQRHLIDDRFSQPHALAWEDIDNDGQPELITGRRFKAHSGNDPGDADPGVIYYFKWDKGQKKFQRFTVAENGPGIGLQIRVVDLDGNGWKDIVCAGKSGTHIFWNVGK
;
A
#
# COMPACT_ATOMS: atom_id res chain seq x y z
N MET A 1 37.15 68.32 -30.66
CA MET A 1 36.62 68.08 -29.32
C MET A 1 36.51 66.57 -29.10
N LYS A 2 37.42 65.98 -28.35
CA LYS A 2 37.42 64.57 -28.01
C LYS A 2 36.80 64.39 -26.67
N GLN A 3 35.70 63.64 -26.55
CA GLN A 3 35.13 63.25 -25.28
C GLN A 3 35.64 61.87 -24.87
N THR A 4 36.30 61.83 -23.74
CA THR A 4 36.84 60.62 -23.11
C THR A 4 35.74 59.95 -22.26
N LEU A 5 35.40 58.71 -22.57
CA LEU A 5 34.44 57.89 -21.79
C LEU A 5 35.22 57.12 -20.73
N THR A 6 34.94 57.41 -19.47
CA THR A 6 35.50 56.73 -18.29
C THR A 6 34.61 55.57 -17.91
N HIS A 7 35.08 54.33 -18.02
CA HIS A 7 34.37 53.13 -17.54
C HIS A 7 34.66 52.93 -16.04
N LEU A 8 33.60 53.02 -15.22
CA LEU A 8 33.64 52.62 -13.83
C LEU A 8 33.44 51.09 -13.76
N PHE A 9 34.42 50.34 -13.28
CA PHE A 9 34.29 48.95 -12.89
C PHE A 9 33.73 48.87 -11.47
N SER A 10 32.48 48.41 -11.31
CA SER A 10 31.94 48.08 -10.00
C SER A 10 32.32 46.60 -9.67
N LEU A 11 33.15 46.44 -8.65
CA LEU A 11 33.42 45.14 -8.04
C LEU A 11 32.20 44.70 -7.26
N PHE A 12 31.53 43.67 -7.69
CA PHE A 12 30.56 42.94 -6.88
C PHE A 12 31.31 41.96 -5.97
N LEU A 13 31.29 42.23 -4.66
CA LEU A 13 31.66 41.25 -3.65
C LEU A 13 30.55 40.22 -3.56
N ILE A 14 30.83 38.99 -3.94
CA ILE A 14 29.97 37.83 -3.68
C ILE A 14 30.21 37.37 -2.21
N PRO A 15 29.23 37.32 -1.35
CA PRO A 15 29.44 36.74 -0.01
C PRO A 15 29.68 35.24 -0.13
N LEU A 16 30.79 34.79 0.43
CA LEU A 16 31.13 33.40 0.60
C LEU A 16 30.12 32.79 1.59
N VAL A 17 29.14 32.02 1.10
CA VAL A 17 28.28 31.21 1.94
C VAL A 17 29.11 30.06 2.47
N ALA A 18 29.40 30.07 3.77
CA ALA A 18 30.02 28.96 4.44
C ALA A 18 29.11 27.72 4.32
N ALA A 19 29.56 26.73 3.59
CA ALA A 19 28.95 25.41 3.60
C ALA A 19 29.06 24.87 5.04
N HIS A 20 27.94 24.76 5.73
CA HIS A 20 27.87 23.97 6.95
C HIS A 20 28.10 22.53 6.55
N GLY A 21 29.25 22.00 6.92
CA GLY A 21 29.54 20.60 6.79
C GLY A 21 28.49 19.82 7.61
N ALA A 22 27.69 19.03 6.92
CA ALA A 22 26.88 18.01 7.58
C ALA A 22 27.87 17.03 8.24
N ASP A 23 27.89 16.99 9.55
CA ASP A 23 28.55 15.93 10.29
C ASP A 23 27.99 14.60 9.81
N ALA A 24 28.83 13.78 9.19
CA ALA A 24 28.48 12.41 8.88
C ALA A 24 28.26 11.69 10.25
N PRO A 25 27.13 11.02 10.44
CA PRO A 25 26.93 10.25 11.66
C PRO A 25 27.94 9.10 11.67
N THR A 26 28.85 9.13 12.64
CA THR A 26 29.63 7.97 13.04
C THR A 26 28.71 7.03 13.82
N GLU A 27 27.95 6.21 13.14
CA GLU A 27 27.20 5.15 13.76
C GLU A 27 27.95 3.82 13.64
N ASN A 28 28.12 3.16 14.79
CA ASN A 28 28.13 1.71 14.87
C ASN A 28 26.72 1.24 14.47
N ALA A 29 26.39 1.27 13.18
CA ALA A 29 25.14 0.77 12.68
C ALA A 29 25.08 -0.72 13.00
N ALA A 30 24.11 -1.12 13.81
CA ALA A 30 23.75 -2.53 13.94
C ALA A 30 23.61 -3.09 12.53
N ALA A 31 24.23 -4.24 12.24
CA ALA A 31 24.17 -4.83 10.91
C ALA A 31 22.70 -5.12 10.56
N GLY A 32 22.20 -4.48 9.52
CA GLY A 32 20.85 -4.69 9.04
C GLY A 32 20.67 -6.09 8.44
N LEU A 33 19.43 -6.46 8.15
CA LEU A 33 19.09 -7.68 7.41
C LEU A 33 19.71 -7.63 6.00
N LYS A 34 20.00 -8.81 5.46
CA LYS A 34 20.51 -8.97 4.10
C LYS A 34 19.41 -9.53 3.21
N PHE A 35 19.34 -9.02 2.00
CA PHE A 35 18.34 -9.44 1.02
C PHE A 35 18.99 -9.87 -0.28
N ARG A 36 18.45 -10.95 -0.88
CA ARG A 36 18.75 -11.39 -2.25
C ARG A 36 17.55 -11.07 -3.13
N VAL A 37 17.77 -10.36 -4.21
CA VAL A 37 16.69 -9.95 -5.12
C VAL A 37 16.50 -11.01 -6.21
N GLN A 38 15.24 -11.38 -6.46
CA GLN A 38 14.81 -12.19 -7.59
C GLN A 38 13.72 -11.46 -8.37
N GLN A 39 13.99 -11.17 -9.63
CA GLN A 39 12.99 -10.63 -10.54
C GLN A 39 12.16 -11.77 -11.10
N LEU A 40 10.82 -11.66 -11.02
CA LEU A 40 9.88 -12.60 -11.62
C LEU A 40 9.51 -12.18 -13.04
N GLN A 41 9.18 -10.91 -13.25
CA GLN A 41 8.91 -10.34 -14.57
C GLN A 41 9.11 -8.83 -14.60
N LEU A 42 9.17 -8.27 -15.81
CA LEU A 42 9.15 -6.82 -16.06
C LEU A 42 7.84 -6.46 -16.76
N ASP A 43 6.97 -5.76 -16.06
CA ASP A 43 5.73 -5.19 -16.59
C ASP A 43 5.30 -3.99 -15.73
N ASN A 44 4.16 -3.40 -16.06
CA ASN A 44 3.61 -2.26 -15.34
C ASN A 44 2.50 -2.68 -14.35
N ASN A 45 2.52 -3.92 -13.88
CA ASN A 45 1.57 -4.42 -12.90
C ASN A 45 1.91 -3.88 -11.50
N GLU A 46 0.89 -3.48 -10.73
CA GLU A 46 1.08 -2.90 -9.39
C GLU A 46 0.38 -3.72 -8.29
N GLY A 47 -0.14 -4.90 -8.60
CA GLY A 47 -0.81 -5.79 -7.64
C GLY A 47 -0.19 -7.17 -7.58
N CYS A 48 -0.17 -7.79 -6.39
CA CYS A 48 0.22 -9.18 -6.19
C CYS A 48 -0.53 -9.82 -5.02
N ALA A 49 -0.72 -11.16 -5.09
CA ALA A 49 -1.24 -11.95 -3.99
C ALA A 49 -0.39 -13.19 -3.75
N ILE A 50 -0.44 -13.72 -2.53
CA ILE A 50 0.34 -14.88 -2.11
C ILE A 50 -0.59 -15.87 -1.41
N VAL A 51 -0.67 -17.08 -1.96
CA VAL A 51 -1.39 -18.22 -1.37
C VAL A 51 -0.95 -19.49 -2.09
N ASP A 52 -1.25 -20.67 -1.55
CA ASP A 52 -1.08 -21.97 -2.23
C ASP A 52 -2.22 -22.17 -3.24
N PHE A 53 -2.01 -21.71 -4.51
CA PHE A 53 -3.02 -21.81 -5.57
C PHE A 53 -3.20 -23.23 -6.11
N ASN A 54 -2.16 -24.06 -6.00
CA ASN A 54 -2.14 -25.39 -6.60
C ASN A 54 -2.36 -26.51 -5.59
N LYS A 55 -2.44 -26.19 -4.30
CA LYS A 55 -2.62 -27.09 -3.15
C LYS A 55 -1.49 -28.13 -3.01
N ASP A 56 -0.26 -27.72 -3.27
CA ASP A 56 0.92 -28.55 -3.05
C ASP A 56 1.60 -28.33 -1.68
N GLY A 57 1.05 -27.44 -0.86
CA GLY A 57 1.56 -27.10 0.48
C GLY A 57 2.68 -26.06 0.45
N LYS A 58 2.92 -25.41 -0.69
CA LYS A 58 3.83 -24.29 -0.85
C LYS A 58 3.08 -23.03 -1.22
N LEU A 59 3.61 -21.89 -0.79
CA LEU A 59 3.06 -20.60 -1.20
C LEU A 59 3.43 -20.32 -2.66
N ASP A 60 2.46 -19.80 -3.40
CA ASP A 60 2.61 -19.34 -4.77
C ASP A 60 2.40 -17.81 -4.80
N ILE A 61 2.86 -17.16 -5.87
CA ILE A 61 2.66 -15.72 -6.10
C ILE A 61 1.82 -15.53 -7.35
N SER A 62 0.77 -14.69 -7.30
CA SER A 62 0.15 -14.11 -8.48
C SER A 62 0.62 -12.69 -8.69
N ALA A 63 0.88 -12.30 -9.93
CA ALA A 63 1.17 -10.93 -10.31
C ALA A 63 0.89 -10.71 -11.80
N GLY A 64 0.03 -9.74 -12.08
CA GLY A 64 -0.29 -9.39 -13.46
C GLY A 64 -0.96 -10.51 -14.26
N GLU A 65 -0.34 -10.92 -15.35
CA GLU A 65 -0.89 -11.97 -16.23
C GLU A 65 -0.51 -13.41 -15.83
N PHE A 66 0.29 -13.56 -14.76
CA PHE A 66 0.89 -14.85 -14.42
C PHE A 66 0.74 -15.19 -12.94
N TRP A 67 0.91 -16.48 -12.64
CA TRP A 67 1.21 -16.96 -11.31
C TRP A 67 2.51 -17.76 -11.31
N TYR A 68 3.17 -17.85 -10.19
CA TYR A 68 4.50 -18.43 -10.02
C TYR A 68 4.45 -19.45 -8.90
N PRO A 69 4.55 -20.76 -9.21
CA PRO A 69 4.55 -21.79 -8.19
C PRO A 69 5.82 -21.75 -7.33
N GLY A 70 5.63 -21.87 -6.01
CA GLY A 70 6.72 -21.99 -5.06
C GLY A 70 7.40 -23.35 -5.11
N PRO A 71 8.53 -23.54 -4.38
CA PRO A 71 9.19 -22.54 -3.51
C PRO A 71 10.24 -21.71 -4.25
N ASP A 72 10.58 -21.98 -5.51
CA ASP A 72 11.67 -21.30 -6.22
C ASP A 72 11.19 -20.22 -7.21
N PHE A 73 9.90 -20.17 -7.51
CA PHE A 73 9.23 -19.18 -8.35
C PHE A 73 9.86 -18.95 -9.74
N LYS A 74 10.56 -19.99 -10.27
CA LYS A 74 11.19 -19.91 -11.59
C LYS A 74 10.23 -20.19 -12.73
N ALA A 75 9.20 -21.01 -12.48
CA ALA A 75 8.19 -21.31 -13.46
C ALA A 75 7.17 -20.18 -13.53
N GLN A 76 6.93 -19.65 -14.72
CA GLN A 76 5.86 -18.71 -15.01
C GLN A 76 4.69 -19.46 -15.62
N LYS A 77 3.51 -19.35 -15.03
CA LYS A 77 2.28 -20.02 -15.46
C LYS A 77 1.22 -18.99 -15.82
N PRO A 78 0.43 -19.20 -16.89
CA PRO A 78 -0.60 -18.26 -17.31
C PRO A 78 -1.71 -18.17 -16.24
N LEU A 79 -2.17 -16.95 -15.97
CA LEU A 79 -3.31 -16.68 -15.13
C LEU A 79 -4.43 -16.01 -15.95
N ARG A 80 -4.17 -14.86 -16.53
CA ARG A 80 -5.16 -14.03 -17.22
C ARG A 80 -4.51 -13.17 -18.29
N LYS A 81 -5.34 -12.39 -19.03
CA LYS A 81 -4.87 -11.32 -19.88
C LYS A 81 -5.34 -9.98 -19.32
N LEU A 82 -4.44 -9.00 -19.25
CA LEU A 82 -4.71 -7.65 -18.83
C LEU A 82 -4.63 -6.69 -20.03
N SER A 83 -5.44 -5.64 -19.99
CA SER A 83 -5.42 -4.62 -21.03
C SER A 83 -4.44 -3.51 -20.64
N PRO A 84 -3.54 -3.13 -21.56
CA PRO A 84 -2.73 -1.94 -21.36
C PRO A 84 -3.60 -0.69 -21.29
N GLN A 85 -3.26 0.22 -20.39
CA GLN A 85 -3.88 1.54 -20.25
C GLN A 85 -2.78 2.59 -20.46
N PRO A 86 -2.80 3.33 -21.60
CA PRO A 86 -1.78 4.33 -21.85
C PRO A 86 -1.74 5.41 -20.77
N PRO A 87 -0.54 5.97 -20.48
CA PRO A 87 0.72 5.66 -21.17
C PRO A 87 1.44 4.40 -20.67
N ASP A 88 1.28 3.98 -19.41
CA ASP A 88 2.09 2.92 -18.81
C ASP A 88 1.40 2.22 -17.62
N TYR A 89 0.07 2.00 -17.71
CA TYR A 89 -0.70 1.24 -16.73
C TYR A 89 -1.23 -0.08 -17.31
N LEU A 90 -1.61 -1.01 -16.43
CA LEU A 90 -2.42 -2.19 -16.74
C LEU A 90 -3.77 -2.09 -16.00
N THR A 91 -4.76 -2.87 -16.46
CA THR A 91 -6.06 -2.96 -15.77
C THR A 91 -5.97 -3.82 -14.51
N ASN A 92 -5.04 -3.46 -13.60
CA ASN A 92 -4.84 -4.14 -12.32
C ASN A 92 -4.14 -3.19 -11.32
N ASN A 93 -4.86 -2.76 -10.29
CA ASN A 93 -4.33 -1.93 -9.21
C ASN A 93 -4.11 -2.70 -7.90
N GLY A 94 -4.61 -3.93 -7.83
CA GLY A 94 -4.47 -4.78 -6.65
C GLY A 94 -5.01 -6.17 -6.89
N GLU A 95 -4.43 -7.13 -6.20
CA GLU A 95 -4.81 -8.55 -6.24
C GLU A 95 -5.04 -9.06 -4.83
N HIS A 96 -6.11 -9.85 -4.67
CA HIS A 96 -6.43 -10.53 -3.42
C HIS A 96 -6.78 -11.98 -3.71
N ALA A 97 -6.20 -12.89 -2.94
CA ALA A 97 -6.54 -14.30 -3.00
C ALA A 97 -7.77 -14.58 -2.12
N TRP A 98 -8.80 -15.20 -2.67
CA TRP A 98 -10.02 -15.54 -1.97
C TRP A 98 -10.73 -16.72 -2.65
N ASP A 99 -11.26 -17.69 -1.89
CA ASP A 99 -12.13 -18.73 -2.43
C ASP A 99 -13.55 -18.15 -2.63
N VAL A 100 -13.77 -17.52 -3.78
CA VAL A 100 -14.97 -16.73 -4.07
C VAL A 100 -16.22 -17.59 -4.20
N ASN A 101 -16.10 -18.77 -4.80
CA ASN A 101 -17.24 -19.66 -5.06
C ASN A 101 -17.44 -20.72 -3.97
N GLY A 102 -16.51 -20.86 -3.01
CA GLY A 102 -16.55 -21.80 -1.91
C GLY A 102 -16.20 -23.24 -2.32
N ASP A 103 -15.42 -23.41 -3.39
CA ASP A 103 -15.03 -24.73 -3.88
C ASP A 103 -13.71 -25.24 -3.29
N GLY A 104 -13.12 -24.44 -2.41
CA GLY A 104 -11.90 -24.73 -1.68
C GLY A 104 -10.62 -24.41 -2.46
N TRP A 105 -10.67 -23.85 -3.68
CA TRP A 105 -9.50 -23.39 -4.43
C TRP A 105 -9.40 -21.88 -4.37
N PRO A 106 -8.23 -21.32 -4.00
CA PRO A 106 -8.07 -19.87 -4.00
C PRO A 106 -8.19 -19.30 -5.42
N ASP A 107 -9.03 -18.28 -5.55
CA ASP A 107 -9.21 -17.47 -6.74
C ASP A 107 -8.47 -16.13 -6.60
N ILE A 108 -8.51 -15.28 -7.63
CA ILE A 108 -8.00 -13.93 -7.57
C ILE A 108 -9.15 -12.93 -7.73
N VAL A 109 -9.32 -12.03 -6.77
CA VAL A 109 -10.16 -10.83 -6.88
C VAL A 109 -9.29 -9.65 -7.27
N SER A 110 -9.72 -8.85 -8.23
CA SER A 110 -8.95 -7.72 -8.76
C SER A 110 -9.85 -6.59 -9.21
N GLY A 111 -9.41 -5.35 -8.95
CA GLY A 111 -9.98 -4.11 -9.44
C GLY A 111 -8.99 -3.30 -10.27
N SER A 112 -9.42 -2.14 -10.77
CA SER A 112 -8.58 -1.23 -11.54
C SER A 112 -8.99 0.23 -11.35
N PHE A 113 -8.02 1.13 -11.38
CA PHE A 113 -8.26 2.56 -11.37
C PHE A 113 -9.05 3.04 -12.60
N MET A 114 -8.77 2.44 -13.75
CA MET A 114 -9.31 2.85 -15.05
C MET A 114 -10.63 2.15 -15.42
N ASP A 115 -11.03 1.12 -14.68
CA ASP A 115 -12.25 0.35 -14.94
C ASP A 115 -13.23 0.50 -13.77
N THR A 116 -14.50 0.23 -14.03
CA THR A 116 -15.57 0.27 -13.01
C THR A 116 -15.90 -1.10 -12.43
N ALA A 117 -15.40 -2.17 -13.06
CA ALA A 117 -15.70 -3.53 -12.69
C ALA A 117 -14.70 -4.08 -11.67
N ILE A 118 -15.21 -4.71 -10.61
CA ILE A 118 -14.45 -5.61 -9.74
C ILE A 118 -14.71 -7.02 -10.24
N CYS A 119 -13.64 -7.73 -10.56
CA CYS A 119 -13.69 -9.06 -11.17
C CYS A 119 -13.02 -10.08 -10.28
N TRP A 120 -13.39 -11.35 -10.49
CA TRP A 120 -12.62 -12.46 -9.99
C TRP A 120 -12.23 -13.40 -11.12
N TYR A 121 -11.14 -14.10 -10.93
CA TYR A 121 -10.57 -15.06 -11.86
C TYR A 121 -10.61 -16.42 -11.19
N GLU A 122 -11.48 -17.29 -11.69
CA GLU A 122 -11.76 -18.61 -11.14
C GLU A 122 -10.58 -19.54 -11.39
N ASN A 123 -10.05 -20.12 -10.32
CA ASN A 123 -8.96 -21.09 -10.37
C ASN A 123 -9.40 -22.33 -11.17
N PRO A 124 -8.69 -22.72 -12.25
CA PRO A 124 -9.08 -23.87 -13.07
C PRO A 124 -8.78 -25.22 -12.42
N LYS A 125 -8.40 -25.23 -11.15
CA LYS A 125 -8.08 -26.40 -10.33
C LYS A 125 -6.91 -27.22 -10.90
N ALA A 126 -6.54 -28.30 -10.23
CA ALA A 126 -5.37 -29.11 -10.59
C ALA A 126 -5.27 -29.47 -12.09
N GLY A 127 -6.42 -29.83 -12.70
CA GLY A 127 -6.45 -30.22 -14.09
C GLY A 127 -6.15 -29.08 -15.06
N GLY A 128 -6.75 -27.91 -14.84
CA GLY A 128 -6.53 -26.72 -15.67
C GLY A 128 -5.16 -26.10 -15.41
N LEU A 129 -4.73 -26.00 -14.13
CA LEU A 129 -3.40 -25.52 -13.78
C LEU A 129 -2.28 -26.32 -14.44
N THR A 130 -2.41 -27.67 -14.46
CA THR A 130 -1.45 -28.56 -15.13
C THR A 130 -1.39 -28.31 -16.64
N LYS A 131 -2.53 -28.05 -17.29
CA LYS A 131 -2.60 -27.74 -18.73
C LYS A 131 -2.19 -26.30 -19.06
N GLY A 132 -2.03 -25.43 -18.08
CA GLY A 132 -1.77 -24.01 -18.28
C GLY A 132 -2.98 -23.27 -18.86
N GLU A 133 -4.19 -23.62 -18.44
CA GLU A 133 -5.40 -22.94 -18.83
C GLU A 133 -5.45 -21.54 -18.20
N LEU A 134 -5.97 -20.54 -18.94
CA LEU A 134 -6.28 -19.24 -18.37
C LEU A 134 -7.43 -19.37 -17.38
N TRP A 135 -7.37 -18.61 -16.31
CA TRP A 135 -8.41 -18.54 -15.30
C TRP A 135 -9.62 -17.79 -15.86
N LYS A 136 -10.79 -18.32 -15.63
CA LYS A 136 -12.01 -17.74 -16.19
C LYS A 136 -12.37 -16.46 -15.46
N LYS A 137 -12.50 -15.35 -16.21
CA LYS A 137 -12.90 -14.04 -15.67
C LYS A 137 -14.41 -13.98 -15.46
N HIS A 138 -14.81 -13.52 -14.28
CA HIS A 138 -16.18 -13.19 -13.92
C HIS A 138 -16.27 -11.78 -13.35
N VAL A 139 -17.38 -11.09 -13.57
CA VAL A 139 -17.65 -9.78 -12.95
C VAL A 139 -18.41 -10.00 -11.65
N LEU A 140 -17.85 -9.56 -10.52
CA LEU A 140 -18.53 -9.58 -9.23
C LEU A 140 -19.51 -8.41 -9.09
N ILE A 141 -19.08 -7.22 -9.53
CA ILE A 141 -19.89 -6.02 -9.59
C ILE A 141 -19.31 -5.04 -10.60
N ASP A 142 -20.17 -4.29 -11.25
CA ASP A 142 -19.83 -3.06 -11.98
C ASP A 142 -20.28 -1.88 -11.10
N THR A 143 -19.33 -1.25 -10.43
CA THR A 143 -19.58 -0.15 -9.48
C THR A 143 -20.07 1.14 -10.16
N LYS A 144 -19.86 1.27 -11.47
CA LYS A 144 -20.02 2.52 -12.27
C LYS A 144 -19.08 3.65 -11.83
N LEU A 145 -18.19 3.40 -10.89
CA LEU A 145 -17.22 4.36 -10.37
C LEU A 145 -15.82 3.94 -10.82
N LYS A 146 -15.06 4.88 -11.36
CA LYS A 146 -13.64 4.77 -11.64
C LYS A 146 -12.82 5.39 -10.53
N GLU A 147 -11.51 5.47 -10.74
CA GLU A 147 -10.58 6.13 -9.82
C GLU A 147 -10.45 5.39 -8.48
N ASN A 148 -10.61 4.06 -8.53
CA ASN A 148 -10.40 3.18 -7.40
C ASN A 148 -8.90 2.99 -7.19
N GLU A 149 -8.34 3.60 -6.14
CA GLU A 149 -6.90 3.62 -5.88
C GLU A 149 -6.43 2.33 -5.23
N ALA A 150 -7.16 1.87 -4.22
CA ALA A 150 -6.84 0.66 -3.48
C ALA A 150 -8.08 -0.14 -3.11
N THR A 151 -7.85 -1.40 -2.84
CA THR A 151 -8.87 -2.33 -2.32
C THR A 151 -8.30 -3.11 -1.15
N GLU A 152 -9.12 -3.36 -0.13
CA GLU A 152 -8.76 -4.18 1.03
C GLU A 152 -9.92 -5.04 1.45
N PHE A 153 -9.62 -6.22 2.02
CA PHE A 153 -10.59 -7.09 2.66
C PHE A 153 -10.57 -6.91 4.18
N ARG A 154 -11.72 -6.58 4.78
CA ARG A 154 -11.90 -6.46 6.23
C ARG A 154 -13.28 -6.95 6.64
N ASP A 155 -13.36 -7.66 7.74
CA ASP A 155 -14.63 -8.05 8.37
C ASP A 155 -15.17 -6.85 9.17
N LEU A 156 -15.96 -6.02 8.51
CA LEU A 156 -16.51 -4.79 9.09
C LEU A 156 -17.82 -4.99 9.85
N ASP A 157 -18.53 -6.09 9.65
CA ASP A 157 -19.79 -6.35 10.37
C ASP A 157 -19.69 -7.47 11.43
N GLY A 158 -18.54 -8.15 11.51
CA GLY A 158 -18.22 -9.11 12.56
C GLY A 158 -18.79 -10.51 12.32
N ASP A 159 -19.12 -10.87 11.06
CA ASP A 159 -19.66 -12.17 10.71
C ASP A 159 -18.62 -13.18 10.21
N ALA A 160 -17.34 -12.83 10.26
CA ALA A 160 -16.19 -13.60 9.80
C ALA A 160 -16.10 -13.78 8.26
N VAL A 161 -16.91 -13.08 7.49
CA VAL A 161 -16.81 -12.98 6.03
C VAL A 161 -16.39 -11.55 5.67
N PRO A 162 -15.15 -11.31 5.25
CA PRO A 162 -14.69 -9.96 5.06
C PRO A 162 -15.39 -9.27 3.87
N GLU A 163 -15.67 -7.99 4.05
CA GLU A 163 -16.07 -7.10 2.98
C GLU A 163 -14.87 -6.64 2.17
N LEU A 164 -15.09 -6.41 0.88
CA LEU A 164 -14.16 -5.67 0.04
C LEU A 164 -14.45 -4.18 0.18
N ILE A 165 -13.49 -3.44 0.69
CA ILE A 165 -13.55 -1.98 0.75
C ILE A 165 -12.78 -1.42 -0.44
N VAL A 166 -13.38 -0.46 -1.14
CA VAL A 166 -12.78 0.21 -2.29
C VAL A 166 -12.58 1.68 -1.95
N ASN A 167 -11.33 2.08 -1.95
CA ASN A 167 -10.96 3.49 -1.84
C ASN A 167 -11.04 4.14 -3.24
N SER A 168 -11.64 5.31 -3.33
CA SER A 168 -11.56 6.18 -4.50
C SER A 168 -10.81 7.46 -4.17
N TRP A 169 -9.87 7.86 -5.02
CA TRP A 169 -9.24 9.15 -4.83
C TRP A 169 -10.19 10.34 -5.05
N ASN A 170 -11.30 10.10 -5.70
CA ASN A 170 -12.31 11.12 -5.88
C ASN A 170 -13.14 11.31 -4.61
N VAL A 171 -12.91 12.42 -3.91
CA VAL A 171 -13.58 12.74 -2.65
C VAL A 171 -15.10 12.91 -2.76
N SER A 172 -15.65 13.04 -3.96
CA SER A 172 -17.10 13.12 -4.18
C SER A 172 -17.78 11.76 -4.30
N HIS A 173 -17.01 10.67 -4.45
CA HIS A 173 -17.57 9.33 -4.45
C HIS A 173 -17.98 8.91 -3.02
N PRO A 174 -19.06 8.13 -2.85
CA PRO A 174 -19.42 7.59 -1.54
C PRO A 174 -18.36 6.62 -1.03
N ALA A 175 -18.19 6.53 0.28
CA ALA A 175 -17.41 5.47 0.89
C ALA A 175 -18.24 4.19 0.90
N MET A 176 -17.74 3.12 0.29
CA MET A 176 -18.47 1.87 0.04
C MET A 176 -17.72 0.65 0.57
N ALA A 177 -18.48 -0.30 1.09
CA ALA A 177 -18.04 -1.68 1.28
C ALA A 177 -18.90 -2.62 0.41
N TYR A 178 -18.35 -3.78 0.09
CA TYR A 178 -18.99 -4.75 -0.78
C TYR A 178 -18.90 -6.14 -0.16
N LYS A 179 -20.05 -6.72 0.21
CA LYS A 179 -20.12 -8.05 0.80
C LYS A 179 -20.29 -9.13 -0.25
N LEU A 180 -19.50 -10.21 -0.15
CA LEU A 180 -19.67 -11.39 -0.99
C LEU A 180 -21.04 -12.04 -0.72
N ALA A 181 -21.79 -12.29 -1.77
CA ALA A 181 -23.12 -12.90 -1.71
C ALA A 181 -23.35 -13.79 -2.94
N LYS A 182 -24.52 -14.41 -3.03
CA LYS A 182 -24.95 -15.13 -4.23
C LYS A 182 -26.18 -14.46 -4.84
N ASN A 183 -26.26 -14.45 -6.17
CA ASN A 183 -27.45 -14.06 -6.89
C ASN A 183 -28.53 -15.18 -6.89
N ASP A 184 -29.67 -14.95 -7.54
CA ASP A 184 -30.74 -15.93 -7.62
C ASP A 184 -30.36 -17.21 -8.39
N GLN A 185 -29.31 -17.17 -9.19
CA GLN A 185 -28.74 -18.32 -9.90
C GLN A 185 -27.66 -19.07 -9.09
N GLY A 186 -27.35 -18.57 -7.87
CA GLY A 186 -26.31 -19.11 -7.01
C GLY A 186 -24.89 -18.69 -7.37
N GLU A 187 -24.73 -17.76 -8.31
CA GLU A 187 -23.42 -17.26 -8.71
C GLU A 187 -22.88 -16.19 -7.74
N PRO A 188 -21.57 -16.15 -7.48
CA PRO A 188 -20.96 -15.12 -6.64
C PRO A 188 -21.15 -13.71 -7.18
N ILE A 189 -21.55 -12.80 -6.33
CA ILE A 189 -21.66 -11.36 -6.61
C ILE A 189 -21.18 -10.57 -5.40
N LEU A 190 -20.86 -9.29 -5.60
CA LEU A 190 -20.66 -8.33 -4.52
C LEU A 190 -21.92 -7.48 -4.34
N LYS A 191 -22.45 -7.43 -3.13
CA LYS A 191 -23.56 -6.53 -2.74
C LYS A 191 -22.99 -5.30 -2.06
N PRO A 192 -23.29 -4.10 -2.60
CA PRO A 192 -22.81 -2.87 -2.00
C PRO A 192 -23.58 -2.51 -0.73
N TRP A 193 -22.88 -1.90 0.21
CA TRP A 193 -23.46 -1.11 1.29
C TRP A 193 -22.70 0.21 1.43
N VAL A 194 -23.42 1.27 1.76
CA VAL A 194 -22.86 2.60 1.85
C VAL A 194 -22.37 2.82 3.28
N ILE A 195 -21.06 3.03 3.46
CA ILE A 195 -20.46 3.45 4.72
C ILE A 195 -20.86 4.90 4.99
N HIS A 196 -20.70 5.75 3.98
CA HIS A 196 -21.09 7.15 4.04
C HIS A 196 -21.48 7.68 2.65
N GLU A 197 -22.58 8.44 2.57
CA GLU A 197 -23.05 9.05 1.33
C GLU A 197 -22.09 10.10 0.78
N SER A 198 -22.13 10.31 -0.53
CA SER A 198 -21.42 11.42 -1.17
C SER A 198 -22.01 12.78 -0.77
N GLY A 199 -21.25 13.82 -0.86
CA GLY A 199 -21.68 15.19 -0.55
C GLY A 199 -20.70 15.96 0.32
N GLY A 200 -19.42 15.72 0.13
CA GLY A 200 -18.33 16.34 0.84
C GLY A 200 -17.07 15.52 0.66
N ARG A 201 -16.17 15.59 1.62
CA ARG A 201 -14.94 14.78 1.61
C ARG A 201 -15.19 13.43 2.25
N VAL A 202 -15.94 12.57 1.60
CA VAL A 202 -16.30 11.24 2.12
C VAL A 202 -15.39 10.12 1.66
N ASN A 203 -14.54 10.37 0.66
CA ASN A 203 -13.53 9.46 0.15
C ASN A 203 -12.24 10.26 -0.08
N GLY A 204 -11.28 9.75 -0.78
CA GLY A 204 -10.04 10.46 -1.09
C GLY A 204 -8.84 9.53 -1.08
N HIS A 205 -7.69 10.07 -1.43
CA HIS A 205 -6.43 9.34 -1.40
C HIS A 205 -6.07 8.93 0.03
N GLY A 206 -5.51 7.74 0.18
CA GLY A 206 -5.20 7.15 1.48
C GLY A 206 -6.34 6.29 2.03
N MET A 207 -6.02 5.13 2.57
CA MET A 207 -6.94 4.25 3.27
C MET A 207 -6.19 3.44 4.32
N GLY A 208 -6.81 3.22 5.46
CA GLY A 208 -6.28 2.36 6.50
C GLY A 208 -7.38 1.94 7.47
N PHE A 209 -7.04 1.05 8.39
CA PHE A 209 -7.98 0.45 9.32
C PHE A 209 -7.37 0.38 10.72
N GLY A 210 -8.18 0.63 11.74
CA GLY A 210 -7.81 0.48 13.14
C GLY A 210 -8.71 1.28 14.07
N ASP A 211 -8.68 0.94 15.33
CA ASP A 211 -9.46 1.61 16.39
C ASP A 211 -8.84 2.99 16.69
N ILE A 212 -9.51 4.06 16.29
CA ILE A 212 -9.04 5.45 16.52
C ILE A 212 -9.53 6.00 17.86
N ASN A 213 -10.71 5.60 18.32
CA ASN A 213 -11.35 6.17 19.49
C ASN A 213 -11.20 5.32 20.77
N GLY A 214 -10.57 4.15 20.71
CA GLY A 214 -10.33 3.26 21.84
C GLY A 214 -11.57 2.46 22.27
N ASP A 215 -12.46 2.13 21.32
CA ASP A 215 -13.69 1.38 21.62
C ASP A 215 -13.63 -0.11 21.23
N ASP A 216 -12.44 -0.59 20.86
CA ASP A 216 -12.13 -1.94 20.40
C ASP A 216 -12.80 -2.33 19.06
N LEU A 217 -13.27 -1.37 18.29
CA LEU A 217 -13.81 -1.57 16.94
C LEU A 217 -12.89 -0.96 15.90
N GLU A 218 -12.72 -1.68 14.78
CA GLU A 218 -11.90 -1.20 13.68
C GLU A 218 -12.65 -0.12 12.89
N ASP A 219 -12.12 1.10 12.90
CA ASP A 219 -12.58 2.25 12.11
C ASP A 219 -11.92 2.22 10.72
N ILE A 220 -12.44 3.03 9.79
CA ILE A 220 -11.82 3.24 8.48
C ILE A 220 -11.26 4.64 8.43
N ILE A 221 -9.96 4.76 8.10
CA ILE A 221 -9.31 6.05 7.93
C ILE A 221 -9.04 6.35 6.46
N PHE A 222 -9.20 7.62 6.08
CA PHE A 222 -8.84 8.16 4.78
C PHE A 222 -7.92 9.38 4.94
N GLY A 223 -7.32 9.84 3.87
CA GLY A 223 -6.43 11.00 3.92
C GLY A 223 -7.08 12.29 4.43
N ASN A 224 -8.40 12.37 4.47
CA ASN A 224 -9.17 13.54 4.87
C ASN A 224 -10.01 13.36 6.13
N GLY A 225 -9.78 12.31 6.92
CA GLY A 225 -10.49 12.01 8.15
C GLY A 225 -10.76 10.52 8.32
N TRP A 226 -11.70 10.17 9.19
CA TRP A 226 -12.02 8.78 9.50
C TRP A 226 -13.51 8.59 9.74
N TYR A 227 -13.96 7.34 9.59
CA TYR A 227 -15.33 6.91 9.81
C TYR A 227 -15.36 6.00 11.01
N GLU A 228 -16.04 6.47 12.08
CA GLU A 228 -16.27 5.71 13.29
C GLU A 228 -17.28 4.59 13.01
N ARG A 229 -16.88 3.36 13.31
CA ARG A 229 -17.72 2.18 13.15
C ARG A 229 -18.85 2.17 14.18
N PRO A 230 -20.13 1.97 13.75
CA PRO A 230 -21.24 1.76 14.69
C PRO A 230 -21.02 0.49 15.52
N LYS A 231 -21.30 0.57 16.82
CA LYS A 231 -21.17 -0.59 17.76
C LYS A 231 -22.06 -1.77 17.41
N GLN A 232 -23.09 -1.56 16.62
CA GLN A 232 -24.04 -2.59 16.16
C GLN A 232 -24.55 -2.22 14.78
N ASP A 233 -24.87 -3.25 13.98
CA ASP A 233 -25.49 -3.09 12.66
C ASP A 233 -24.65 -2.26 11.69
N ALA A 234 -23.33 -2.45 11.68
CA ALA A 234 -22.37 -1.67 10.89
C ALA A 234 -22.74 -1.61 9.38
N ALA A 235 -23.36 -2.66 8.85
CA ALA A 235 -23.80 -2.72 7.44
C ALA A 235 -25.06 -1.89 7.14
N THR A 236 -25.81 -1.45 8.14
CA THR A 236 -27.11 -0.79 7.95
C THR A 236 -27.23 0.58 8.61
N LYS A 237 -26.34 0.88 9.53
CA LYS A 237 -26.26 2.19 10.19
C LYS A 237 -25.20 3.06 9.52
N PRO A 238 -25.45 4.38 9.38
CA PRO A 238 -24.43 5.27 8.87
C PRO A 238 -23.26 5.36 9.84
N TRP A 239 -22.03 5.31 9.33
CA TRP A 239 -20.83 5.58 10.07
C TRP A 239 -20.66 7.09 10.28
N ILE A 240 -20.04 7.50 11.38
CA ILE A 240 -19.87 8.91 11.71
C ILE A 240 -18.56 9.39 11.10
N LEU A 241 -18.63 10.45 10.26
CA LEU A 241 -17.43 11.08 9.69
C LEU A 241 -16.82 12.08 10.66
N HIS A 242 -15.53 11.90 10.98
CA HIS A 242 -14.70 12.81 11.71
C HIS A 242 -13.65 13.44 10.79
N ASN A 243 -13.64 14.78 10.67
CA ASN A 243 -12.69 15.52 9.84
C ASN A 243 -11.53 16.05 10.70
N ASP A 244 -10.78 15.14 11.33
CA ASP A 244 -9.76 15.48 12.32
C ASP A 244 -8.40 15.83 11.71
N TRP A 245 -8.18 15.44 10.46
CA TRP A 245 -6.94 15.69 9.72
C TRP A 245 -7.16 15.90 8.21
N ASN A 246 -6.05 16.24 7.54
CA ASN A 246 -5.95 16.24 6.09
C ASN A 246 -4.51 15.85 5.70
N PHE A 247 -4.35 14.64 5.18
CA PHE A 247 -3.08 14.08 4.71
C PHE A 247 -3.10 13.98 3.18
N PRO A 248 -2.66 15.03 2.46
CA PRO A 248 -2.77 15.07 1.02
C PRO A 248 -1.91 14.00 0.37
N GLY A 249 -2.52 13.17 -0.49
CA GLY A 249 -1.83 12.08 -1.16
C GLY A 249 -1.37 10.96 -0.23
N ALA A 250 -2.09 10.71 0.87
CA ALA A 250 -1.73 9.67 1.83
C ALA A 250 -1.62 8.27 1.20
N SER A 251 -0.74 7.44 1.74
CA SER A 251 -0.50 6.06 1.27
C SER A 251 -1.72 5.16 1.40
N CYS A 252 -1.74 4.08 0.63
CA CYS A 252 -2.65 2.97 0.76
C CYS A 252 -1.84 1.65 0.92
N PRO A 253 -1.83 1.02 2.13
CA PRO A 253 -2.54 1.47 3.34
C PRO A 253 -1.85 2.62 4.08
N MET A 254 -2.61 3.32 4.94
CA MET A 254 -2.12 3.98 6.15
C MET A 254 -2.16 2.97 7.29
N LEU A 255 -1.24 3.06 8.24
CA LEU A 255 -1.16 2.12 9.36
C LEU A 255 -1.67 2.76 10.65
N VAL A 256 -2.47 2.03 11.40
CA VAL A 256 -3.00 2.44 12.72
C VAL A 256 -2.37 1.53 13.76
N VAL A 257 -1.50 2.07 14.62
CA VAL A 257 -0.69 1.31 15.57
C VAL A 257 -0.40 2.14 16.82
N ASP A 258 -0.43 1.57 18.00
CA ASP A 258 0.11 2.21 19.22
C ASP A 258 1.65 2.15 19.21
N LEU A 259 2.26 3.10 18.49
CA LEU A 259 3.69 3.09 18.23
C LEU A 259 4.51 3.39 19.50
N ASN A 260 4.03 4.29 20.34
CA ASN A 260 4.73 4.75 21.52
C ASN A 260 4.40 3.95 22.80
N GLY A 261 3.37 3.11 22.76
CA GLY A 261 2.90 2.23 23.85
C GLY A 261 2.16 3.00 24.94
N ASP A 262 1.41 4.05 24.59
CA ASP A 262 0.66 4.87 25.54
C ASP A 262 -0.83 4.50 25.62
N GLY A 263 -1.25 3.49 24.84
CA GLY A 263 -2.61 2.95 24.80
C GLY A 263 -3.55 3.69 23.84
N ARG A 264 -3.03 4.63 23.05
CA ARG A 264 -3.75 5.28 21.96
C ARG A 264 -3.09 4.92 20.63
N ASN A 265 -3.89 4.59 19.64
CA ASN A 265 -3.35 4.30 18.32
C ASN A 265 -2.90 5.57 17.60
N ASP A 266 -1.71 5.50 17.05
CA ASP A 266 -1.08 6.49 16.19
C ASP A 266 -1.34 6.16 14.71
N ILE A 267 -1.01 7.08 13.80
CA ILE A 267 -1.14 6.85 12.36
C ILE A 267 0.24 6.99 11.70
N ILE A 268 0.65 5.97 10.92
CA ILE A 268 1.81 6.09 10.03
C ILE A 268 1.31 6.20 8.59
N TRP A 269 1.81 7.19 7.86
CA TRP A 269 1.43 7.40 6.47
C TRP A 269 2.57 7.96 5.63
N GLY A 270 2.57 7.63 4.35
CA GLY A 270 3.49 8.17 3.35
C GLY A 270 2.77 9.14 2.42
N ASN A 271 3.48 10.14 1.88
CA ASN A 271 2.96 10.94 0.79
C ASN A 271 3.17 10.19 -0.54
N GLY A 272 2.13 9.52 -1.01
CA GLY A 272 2.18 8.63 -2.17
C GLY A 272 2.56 9.32 -3.49
N HIS A 273 2.51 10.67 -3.55
CA HIS A 273 2.80 11.47 -4.75
C HIS A 273 3.84 12.56 -4.53
N ASN A 274 4.54 12.53 -3.39
CA ASN A 274 5.58 13.52 -3.07
C ASN A 274 6.58 12.92 -2.08
N PHE A 275 7.50 13.72 -1.59
CA PHE A 275 8.39 13.38 -0.48
C PHE A 275 7.62 13.39 0.84
N GLY A 276 8.04 12.53 1.76
CA GLY A 276 7.61 12.52 3.14
C GLY A 276 6.92 11.23 3.57
N LEU A 277 7.47 10.67 4.63
CA LEU A 277 6.94 9.57 5.43
C LEU A 277 6.77 10.11 6.84
N TYR A 278 5.59 9.94 7.42
CA TYR A 278 5.20 10.63 8.65
C TYR A 278 4.60 9.66 9.66
N TRP A 279 4.70 10.04 10.92
CA TRP A 279 3.99 9.50 12.05
C TRP A 279 3.17 10.63 12.71
N GLU A 280 1.86 10.41 12.86
CA GLU A 280 0.96 11.28 13.63
C GLU A 280 0.79 10.66 15.01
N GLU A 281 1.38 11.26 16.04
CA GLU A 281 1.22 10.86 17.43
C GLU A 281 -0.15 11.28 17.94
N HIS A 282 -0.97 10.30 18.35
CA HIS A 282 -2.25 10.58 19.00
C HIS A 282 -2.02 10.95 20.46
N ARG A 283 -2.25 12.21 20.78
CA ARG A 283 -2.10 12.75 22.14
C ARG A 283 -3.42 12.76 22.87
N GLU A 284 -3.38 13.07 24.18
CA GLU A 284 -4.59 13.29 24.95
C GLU A 284 -5.56 14.21 24.21
N ASP A 285 -6.81 13.78 24.08
CA ASP A 285 -7.83 14.51 23.35
C ASP A 285 -8.09 15.88 23.94
N LYS A 286 -8.51 16.79 23.06
CA LYS A 286 -8.86 18.14 23.46
C LYS A 286 -10.12 18.12 24.34
N LYS A 287 -10.24 19.12 25.21
CA LYS A 287 -11.39 19.28 26.10
C LYS A 287 -12.75 19.40 25.39
N ASP A 288 -12.74 19.71 24.10
CA ASP A 288 -13.94 19.77 23.24
C ASP A 288 -14.28 18.41 22.59
N GLY A 289 -13.58 17.33 22.98
CA GLY A 289 -13.80 15.97 22.48
C GLY A 289 -13.20 15.68 21.11
N LYS A 290 -12.36 16.60 20.59
CA LYS A 290 -11.65 16.36 19.32
C LYS A 290 -10.33 15.66 19.57
N THR A 291 -9.97 14.76 18.66
CA THR A 291 -8.67 14.12 18.64
C THR A 291 -7.54 15.14 18.51
N ASN A 292 -6.39 14.82 19.07
CA ASN A 292 -5.24 15.71 19.11
C ASN A 292 -4.01 15.02 18.54
N TRP A 293 -3.59 15.45 17.36
CA TRP A 293 -2.52 14.83 16.59
C TRP A 293 -1.27 15.71 16.54
N GLN A 294 -0.10 15.10 16.71
CA GLN A 294 1.19 15.75 16.46
C GLN A 294 1.96 15.01 15.39
N ARG A 295 2.28 15.73 14.30
CA ARG A 295 3.08 15.20 13.20
C ARG A 295 4.55 15.14 13.54
N HIS A 296 5.16 13.99 13.22
CA HIS A 296 6.59 13.75 13.24
C HIS A 296 7.04 13.27 11.86
N LEU A 297 8.17 13.83 11.39
CA LEU A 297 8.81 13.36 10.15
C LEU A 297 9.59 12.07 10.45
N ILE A 298 9.34 11.02 9.68
CA ILE A 298 10.13 9.79 9.69
C ILE A 298 11.27 9.90 8.68
N ASP A 299 10.95 10.16 7.39
CA ASP A 299 11.94 10.32 6.33
C ASP A 299 11.38 11.15 5.17
N ASP A 300 12.19 12.05 4.60
CA ASP A 300 11.86 12.86 3.42
C ASP A 300 12.94 12.77 2.32
N ARG A 301 13.84 11.79 2.42
CA ARG A 301 14.97 11.60 1.49
C ARG A 301 14.61 10.79 0.26
N PHE A 302 13.41 10.23 0.18
CA PHE A 302 12.85 9.57 -0.99
C PHE A 302 11.39 9.98 -1.17
N SER A 303 10.89 9.87 -2.38
CA SER A 303 9.53 10.26 -2.74
C SER A 303 8.59 9.06 -2.84
N GLN A 304 7.31 9.33 -2.84
CA GLN A 304 6.24 8.39 -3.20
C GLN A 304 6.21 7.10 -2.34
N PRO A 305 6.29 7.18 -0.99
CA PRO A 305 6.02 6.04 -0.12
C PRO A 305 4.52 5.69 -0.15
N HIS A 306 4.06 5.12 -1.27
CA HIS A 306 2.64 4.93 -1.57
C HIS A 306 2.03 3.72 -0.88
N ALA A 307 2.79 2.64 -0.69
CA ALA A 307 2.38 1.44 0.02
C ALA A 307 3.26 1.24 1.26
N LEU A 308 2.62 0.82 2.36
CA LEU A 308 3.28 0.54 3.63
C LEU A 308 2.95 -0.88 4.07
N ALA A 309 3.90 -1.55 4.74
CA ALA A 309 3.66 -2.79 5.48
C ALA A 309 4.24 -2.67 6.89
N TRP A 310 3.64 -3.39 7.86
CA TRP A 310 4.03 -3.38 9.26
C TRP A 310 4.16 -4.82 9.74
N GLU A 311 5.40 -5.36 9.71
CA GLU A 311 5.68 -6.76 9.93
C GLU A 311 7.02 -6.97 10.65
N ASP A 312 7.06 -7.89 11.60
CA ASP A 312 8.30 -8.35 12.21
C ASP A 312 9.08 -9.19 11.20
N ILE A 313 10.11 -8.59 10.57
CA ILE A 313 10.96 -9.24 9.56
C ILE A 313 12.33 -9.65 10.07
N ASP A 314 12.69 -9.25 11.30
CA ASP A 314 13.98 -9.62 11.91
C ASP A 314 13.84 -10.50 13.15
N ASN A 315 12.63 -10.96 13.44
CA ASN A 315 12.25 -11.89 14.50
C ASN A 315 12.63 -11.40 15.91
N ASP A 316 12.61 -10.09 16.14
CA ASP A 316 12.87 -9.52 17.46
C ASP A 316 11.58 -9.29 18.28
N GLY A 317 10.42 -9.57 17.70
CA GLY A 317 9.10 -9.44 18.30
C GLY A 317 8.52 -8.03 18.19
N GLN A 318 9.18 -7.12 17.48
CA GLN A 318 8.68 -5.78 17.17
C GLN A 318 8.57 -5.65 15.64
N PRO A 319 7.40 -5.22 15.11
CA PRO A 319 7.27 -5.03 13.67
C PRO A 319 8.12 -3.87 13.15
N GLU A 320 8.62 -4.03 11.93
CA GLU A 320 9.24 -2.99 11.13
C GLU A 320 8.26 -2.36 10.16
N LEU A 321 8.43 -1.06 9.93
CA LEU A 321 7.79 -0.35 8.84
C LEU A 321 8.55 -0.62 7.54
N ILE A 322 7.86 -1.16 6.53
CA ILE A 322 8.44 -1.48 5.22
C ILE A 322 7.77 -0.60 4.18
N THR A 323 8.57 0.11 3.38
CA THR A 323 8.09 0.95 2.28
C THR A 323 9.22 1.25 1.30
N GLY A 324 8.91 2.00 0.25
CA GLY A 324 9.88 2.42 -0.75
C GLY A 324 9.27 3.45 -1.69
N ARG A 325 9.96 3.76 -2.78
CA ARG A 325 9.41 4.63 -3.79
C ARG A 325 8.56 3.85 -4.78
N ARG A 326 7.30 4.30 -5.01
CA ARG A 326 6.49 3.87 -6.13
C ARG A 326 7.13 4.35 -7.44
N PHE A 327 7.61 3.41 -8.24
CA PHE A 327 8.38 3.73 -9.43
C PHE A 327 7.47 4.24 -10.56
N LYS A 328 7.76 5.43 -11.10
CA LYS A 328 7.02 6.10 -12.18
C LYS A 328 5.51 6.24 -11.91
N ALA A 329 5.14 6.60 -10.68
CA ALA A 329 3.77 7.02 -10.43
C ALA A 329 3.40 8.20 -11.35
N HIS A 330 2.14 8.31 -11.75
CA HIS A 330 1.69 9.30 -12.74
C HIS A 330 2.59 9.39 -13.97
N SER A 331 3.16 8.24 -14.42
CA SER A 331 3.97 8.14 -15.65
C SER A 331 5.21 9.02 -15.64
N GLY A 332 5.84 9.20 -14.49
CA GLY A 332 7.08 9.95 -14.36
C GLY A 332 6.87 11.46 -14.18
N ASN A 333 5.71 11.90 -13.70
CA ASN A 333 5.41 13.32 -13.51
C ASN A 333 5.40 13.78 -12.05
N ASP A 334 5.53 12.86 -11.10
CA ASP A 334 5.56 13.21 -9.67
C ASP A 334 6.96 13.66 -9.23
N PRO A 335 7.06 14.48 -8.16
CA PRO A 335 8.34 14.85 -7.58
C PRO A 335 9.20 13.63 -7.23
N GLY A 336 10.45 13.62 -7.70
CA GLY A 336 11.41 12.53 -7.47
C GLY A 336 11.27 11.32 -8.39
N ASP A 337 10.41 11.32 -9.40
CA ASP A 337 10.24 10.21 -10.35
C ASP A 337 11.49 9.87 -11.15
N ALA A 338 12.40 10.83 -11.33
CA ALA A 338 13.68 10.62 -12.01
C ALA A 338 14.71 9.87 -11.17
N ASP A 339 14.48 9.77 -9.84
CA ASP A 339 15.43 9.11 -8.95
C ASP A 339 15.29 7.57 -9.05
N PRO A 340 16.34 6.79 -8.73
CA PRO A 340 16.28 5.32 -8.78
C PRO A 340 15.27 4.71 -7.79
N GLY A 341 14.74 3.51 -8.07
CA GLY A 341 13.90 2.76 -7.16
C GLY A 341 14.62 2.45 -5.84
N VAL A 342 13.88 2.51 -4.75
CA VAL A 342 14.38 2.19 -3.40
C VAL A 342 13.32 1.45 -2.60
N ILE A 343 13.76 0.53 -1.75
CA ILE A 343 12.94 -0.14 -0.74
C ILE A 343 13.71 -0.15 0.56
N TYR A 344 13.05 0.26 1.63
CA TYR A 344 13.62 0.36 2.97
C TYR A 344 12.75 -0.36 3.98
N TYR A 345 13.35 -0.74 5.11
CA TYR A 345 12.62 -1.01 6.33
C TYR A 345 13.12 -0.10 7.45
N PHE A 346 12.26 0.17 8.42
CA PHE A 346 12.54 1.09 9.51
C PHE A 346 12.22 0.43 10.83
N LYS A 347 13.18 0.43 11.74
CA LYS A 347 13.02 -0.04 13.11
C LYS A 347 12.64 1.12 14.03
N TRP A 348 11.65 0.91 14.86
CA TRP A 348 11.26 1.87 15.86
C TRP A 348 12.17 1.79 17.09
N ASP A 349 12.83 2.89 17.44
CA ASP A 349 13.53 3.06 18.70
C ASP A 349 12.62 3.79 19.69
N LYS A 350 11.99 3.02 20.60
CA LYS A 350 11.08 3.54 21.61
C LYS A 350 11.77 4.53 22.57
N GLY A 351 13.04 4.34 22.85
CA GLY A 351 13.81 5.20 23.76
C GLY A 351 14.09 6.58 23.18
N GLN A 352 14.37 6.63 21.88
CA GLN A 352 14.64 7.88 21.15
C GLN A 352 13.38 8.46 20.49
N LYS A 353 12.27 7.72 20.46
CA LYS A 353 11.05 8.02 19.69
C LYS A 353 11.38 8.35 18.23
N LYS A 354 12.16 7.49 17.59
CA LYS A 354 12.62 7.67 16.20
C LYS A 354 12.69 6.36 15.45
N PHE A 355 12.50 6.45 14.16
CA PHE A 355 12.76 5.36 13.23
C PHE A 355 14.21 5.36 12.75
N GLN A 356 14.84 4.20 12.76
CA GLN A 356 16.14 3.95 12.13
C GLN A 356 15.91 3.27 10.79
N ARG A 357 16.39 3.85 9.69
CA ARG A 357 16.26 3.32 8.33
C ARG A 357 17.33 2.29 8.01
N PHE A 358 16.92 1.21 7.36
CA PHE A 358 17.77 0.17 6.79
C PHE A 358 17.39 -0.09 5.33
N THR A 359 18.33 -0.56 4.52
CA THR A 359 18.14 -0.79 3.09
C THR A 359 17.73 -2.24 2.83
N VAL A 360 16.64 -2.43 2.06
CA VAL A 360 16.30 -3.69 1.39
C VAL A 360 16.88 -3.68 -0.03
N ALA A 361 16.64 -2.60 -0.79
CA ALA A 361 17.20 -2.40 -2.12
C ALA A 361 17.38 -0.90 -2.42
N GLU A 362 18.48 -0.55 -3.08
CA GLU A 362 18.76 0.79 -3.59
C GLU A 362 19.24 0.72 -5.05
N ASN A 363 18.96 1.78 -5.81
CA ASN A 363 19.31 1.86 -7.24
C ASN A 363 18.76 0.68 -8.07
N GLY A 364 17.60 0.17 -7.68
CA GLY A 364 16.99 -1.00 -8.26
C GLY A 364 15.47 -0.85 -8.44
N PRO A 365 14.71 -1.93 -8.21
CA PRO A 365 13.25 -1.88 -8.24
C PRO A 365 12.69 -1.01 -7.11
N GLY A 366 11.56 -0.36 -7.39
CA GLY A 366 10.74 0.32 -6.39
C GLY A 366 9.53 -0.53 -5.99
N ILE A 367 8.63 0.06 -5.21
CA ILE A 367 7.35 -0.54 -4.87
C ILE A 367 6.29 -0.21 -5.94
N GLY A 368 5.14 -0.87 -5.86
CA GLY A 368 3.89 -0.48 -6.51
C GLY A 368 2.83 -0.09 -5.48
N LEU A 369 1.61 -0.60 -5.68
CA LEU A 369 0.48 -0.34 -4.78
C LEU A 369 0.34 -1.40 -3.67
N GLN A 370 1.02 -2.55 -3.79
CA GLN A 370 0.96 -3.61 -2.79
C GLN A 370 2.36 -4.11 -2.42
N ILE A 371 2.59 -4.26 -1.12
CA ILE A 371 3.74 -4.94 -0.52
C ILE A 371 3.19 -6.17 0.21
N ARG A 372 3.73 -7.34 -0.06
CA ARG A 372 3.41 -8.59 0.64
C ARG A 372 4.62 -9.07 1.41
N VAL A 373 4.40 -9.49 2.65
CA VAL A 373 5.48 -9.91 3.57
C VAL A 373 5.11 -11.25 4.19
N VAL A 374 5.88 -12.28 3.87
CA VAL A 374 5.64 -13.65 4.35
C VAL A 374 6.91 -14.49 4.16
N ASP A 375 7.13 -15.49 5.00
CA ASP A 375 8.18 -16.50 4.84
C ASP A 375 7.83 -17.44 3.67
N LEU A 376 8.41 -17.23 2.49
CA LEU A 376 8.10 -17.94 1.26
C LEU A 376 8.84 -19.31 1.13
N ASP A 377 10.03 -19.41 1.71
CA ASP A 377 10.88 -20.58 1.60
C ASP A 377 10.97 -21.42 2.87
N GLY A 378 10.32 -20.99 3.95
CA GLY A 378 10.27 -21.69 5.23
C GLY A 378 11.57 -21.59 6.03
N ASN A 379 12.38 -20.56 5.77
CA ASN A 379 13.65 -20.35 6.48
C ASN A 379 13.47 -19.65 7.84
N GLY A 380 12.25 -19.20 8.16
CA GLY A 380 11.90 -18.51 9.40
C GLY A 380 12.08 -16.99 9.31
N TRP A 381 12.51 -16.42 8.19
CA TRP A 381 12.63 -14.99 7.94
C TRP A 381 11.58 -14.58 6.91
N LYS A 382 10.78 -13.56 7.21
CA LYS A 382 9.78 -13.10 6.25
C LYS A 382 10.44 -12.39 5.07
N ASP A 383 10.06 -12.79 3.86
CA ASP A 383 10.45 -12.21 2.59
C ASP A 383 9.51 -11.08 2.19
N ILE A 384 9.94 -10.21 1.27
CA ILE A 384 9.14 -9.11 0.76
C ILE A 384 8.86 -9.35 -0.72
N VAL A 385 7.60 -9.21 -1.14
CA VAL A 385 7.19 -9.23 -2.54
C VAL A 385 6.58 -7.89 -2.91
N CYS A 386 7.10 -7.30 -3.98
CA CYS A 386 6.56 -6.07 -4.55
C CYS A 386 6.27 -6.25 -6.03
N ALA A 387 5.10 -5.80 -6.47
CA ALA A 387 4.75 -5.63 -7.87
C ALA A 387 4.61 -4.14 -8.17
N GLY A 388 5.31 -3.63 -9.16
CA GLY A 388 5.30 -2.22 -9.54
C GLY A 388 5.76 -2.04 -10.98
N LYS A 389 5.77 -0.80 -11.48
CA LYS A 389 6.20 -0.49 -12.85
C LYS A 389 7.69 -0.75 -13.11
N SER A 390 8.45 -1.10 -12.09
CA SER A 390 9.81 -1.67 -12.20
C SER A 390 9.82 -3.20 -12.35
N GLY A 391 8.66 -3.83 -12.41
CA GLY A 391 8.46 -5.27 -12.45
C GLY A 391 8.07 -5.87 -11.10
N THR A 392 7.82 -7.18 -11.10
CA THR A 392 7.53 -7.97 -9.89
C THR A 392 8.80 -8.62 -9.36
N HIS A 393 9.07 -8.42 -8.07
CA HIS A 393 10.31 -8.88 -7.42
C HIS A 393 10.04 -9.53 -6.08
N ILE A 394 10.87 -10.54 -5.76
CA ILE A 394 11.02 -11.09 -4.41
C ILE A 394 12.33 -10.57 -3.81
N PHE A 395 12.27 -10.06 -2.61
CA PHE A 395 13.42 -9.72 -1.77
C PHE A 395 13.51 -10.78 -0.68
N TRP A 396 14.33 -11.79 -0.94
CA TRP A 396 14.57 -12.91 -0.05
C TRP A 396 15.34 -12.44 1.18
N ASN A 397 14.75 -12.56 2.34
CA ASN A 397 15.40 -12.25 3.59
C ASN A 397 16.29 -13.42 4.03
N VAL A 398 17.60 -13.21 4.04
CA VAL A 398 18.57 -14.24 4.42
C VAL A 398 19.11 -14.03 5.84
N GLY A 399 18.45 -13.17 6.63
CA GLY A 399 18.84 -12.87 8.01
C GLY A 399 19.97 -11.83 8.11
N LYS A 400 20.61 -11.83 9.29
CA LYS A 400 21.68 -10.85 9.64
C LYS A 400 23.05 -11.24 9.14
#